data_12fa3eae88a48bccd1ec43698f9fce56
#
_entry.id   12fa3eae88a48bccd1ec43698f9fce56
#
_cell.length_a   1.000
_cell.length_b   1.000
_cell.length_c   1.000
_cell.angle_alpha   90.00
_cell.angle_beta   90.00
_cell.angle_gamma   90.00
#
_symmetry.space_group_name_H-M   'P 1'
#
loop_
_entity.id
_entity.type
_entity.pdbx_description
1 polymer ?
#
loop_
_entity_poly.entity_id
_entity_poly.type
_entity_poly.pdbx_seq_one_letter_code
_entity_poly.pdbx_strand_id
1 'polypeptide(L)'
;RPAIITPDLQLNPVIYSTYSDPLAIGYNVNQLPPAETRFIPQSPLQGILDGAAGYRNTHLHFGYDIHHKKKMSLALYANHDAYWGVDSYSQSQLGMLVTTHLSGADFYVGIEGNNDFYSYYGRYFDGNHALSCTSISQLRTSDWQTLWQANAKIGIQSTAKSPIQYRIQTGYAAFIATNYMVEHLIQSHLDIAWSNDLHGAGVKAYVQNHMYTSLSDQLSLTHPLSAHHAICLEPFYTLTTKHIRLHAGLNLDMHIGRGEMLSTINNLSFAPSPNVNFEWRMMDDLFHVYTRAKGSFGIGSMEEYLGYNRYLNIVEGLDDRSPRDYTPVDAQLGFKLRPIKTLLLDIYGGYAYTKQGNVMVAHTDTAQSLAVQEYHLAQAEYHTCKVGASLHYHYRDIVELNLRGNYYFHLSDSLPVYDRPNWDAHARVDIHIDSKWSFYSDNHFAGSRLACTTQGDKLLKPTITLNLGGQYAINRWLIAYLQLNNYLNRKHDIFYGYQSQGIHFLAGIKWKF
;
A
#
# COMPACT_ATOMS: atom_id res chain seq x y z
N ARG A 1 2.72 -32.07 -36.34
CA ARG A 1 2.10 -31.54 -35.12
C ARG A 1 3.07 -30.50 -34.56
N PRO A 2 2.73 -29.22 -34.44
CA PRO A 2 3.59 -28.25 -33.78
C PRO A 2 3.65 -28.59 -32.28
N ALA A 3 4.88 -28.65 -31.75
CA ALA A 3 5.08 -28.81 -30.33
C ALA A 3 4.50 -27.56 -29.63
N ILE A 4 3.58 -27.77 -28.71
CA ILE A 4 3.11 -26.72 -27.81
C ILE A 4 4.26 -26.47 -26.83
N ILE A 5 5.02 -25.40 -27.07
CA ILE A 5 5.96 -24.88 -26.10
C ILE A 5 5.10 -24.21 -25.03
N THR A 6 4.85 -24.92 -23.95
CA THR A 6 4.33 -24.28 -22.74
C THR A 6 5.41 -23.30 -22.28
N PRO A 7 5.13 -21.97 -22.25
CA PRO A 7 6.07 -21.06 -21.62
C PRO A 7 6.20 -21.47 -20.15
N ASP A 8 7.46 -21.65 -19.74
CA ASP A 8 7.80 -21.83 -18.34
C ASP A 8 7.29 -20.56 -17.62
N LEU A 9 6.11 -20.66 -17.03
CA LEU A 9 5.58 -19.68 -16.11
C LEU A 9 6.50 -19.70 -14.90
N GLN A 10 7.58 -18.93 -14.98
CA GLN A 10 8.20 -18.44 -13.77
C GLN A 10 7.11 -17.58 -13.10
N LEU A 11 6.31 -18.26 -12.29
CA LEU A 11 5.57 -17.62 -11.23
C LEU A 11 6.64 -16.85 -10.46
N ASN A 12 6.81 -15.56 -10.78
CA ASN A 12 7.41 -14.65 -9.84
C ASN A 12 6.73 -15.00 -8.53
N PRO A 13 7.48 -15.39 -7.48
CA PRO A 13 6.86 -15.65 -6.21
C PRO A 13 6.05 -14.38 -5.98
N VAL A 14 4.72 -14.53 -5.93
CA VAL A 14 3.87 -13.47 -5.44
C VAL A 14 4.47 -13.24 -4.08
N ILE A 15 5.27 -12.20 -3.97
CA ILE A 15 5.68 -11.70 -2.68
C ILE A 15 4.36 -11.24 -2.11
N TYR A 16 3.70 -12.20 -1.45
CA TYR A 16 2.73 -11.81 -0.47
C TYR A 16 3.56 -11.02 0.53
N SER A 17 3.62 -9.72 0.36
CA SER A 17 3.89 -8.86 1.48
C SER A 17 2.70 -9.08 2.41
N THR A 18 2.74 -10.20 3.12
CA THR A 18 1.92 -10.44 4.31
C THR A 18 2.30 -9.45 5.38
N TYR A 19 3.23 -8.61 5.06
CA TYR A 19 3.57 -7.41 5.71
C TYR A 19 2.55 -6.36 5.25
N SER A 20 1.42 -6.34 5.90
CA SER A 20 0.78 -5.06 6.06
C SER A 20 1.80 -4.23 6.84
N ASP A 21 2.55 -3.38 6.13
CA ASP A 21 3.08 -2.18 6.72
C ASP A 21 1.99 -1.70 7.70
N PRO A 22 2.26 -1.54 9.01
CA PRO A 22 1.25 -1.05 9.94
C PRO A 22 0.61 0.25 9.49
N LEU A 23 1.28 1.02 8.62
CA LEU A 23 0.72 2.16 7.91
C LEU A 23 -0.08 1.76 6.65
N ALA A 24 0.22 0.62 6.03
CA ALA A 24 -0.48 0.13 4.84
C ALA A 24 -1.77 -0.65 5.15
N ILE A 25 -2.21 -0.76 6.40
CA ILE A 25 -3.61 -1.02 6.71
C ILE A 25 -4.39 0.31 6.60
N GLY A 26 -4.09 1.08 5.60
CA GLY A 26 -5.08 1.96 5.05
C GLY A 26 -6.13 1.03 4.45
N TYR A 27 -7.20 0.76 5.19
CA TYR A 27 -8.41 0.33 4.56
C TYR A 27 -8.81 1.45 3.60
N ASN A 28 -8.22 1.43 2.43
CA ASN A 28 -8.68 2.20 1.31
C ASN A 28 -9.98 1.53 0.85
N VAL A 29 -10.97 1.56 1.75
CA VAL A 29 -12.32 1.07 1.53
C VAL A 29 -12.99 1.90 0.44
N ASN A 30 -12.35 2.96 -0.01
CA ASN A 30 -12.92 3.87 -0.98
C ASN A 30 -12.84 3.36 -2.40
N GLN A 31 -11.87 2.52 -2.72
CA GLN A 31 -11.84 1.75 -3.97
C GLN A 31 -10.93 0.55 -3.78
N LEU A 32 -11.49 -0.61 -3.87
CA LEU A 32 -10.72 -1.75 -4.34
C LEU A 32 -10.19 -1.35 -5.70
N PRO A 33 -8.86 -1.44 -5.94
CA PRO A 33 -8.37 -1.32 -7.30
C PRO A 33 -9.24 -2.23 -8.16
N PRO A 34 -9.69 -1.77 -9.33
CA PRO A 34 -10.46 -2.61 -10.23
C PRO A 34 -9.72 -3.93 -10.30
N ALA A 35 -10.44 -5.03 -10.06
CA ALA A 35 -9.84 -6.33 -10.01
C ALA A 35 -8.96 -6.45 -11.23
N GLU A 36 -7.65 -6.45 -11.04
CA GLU A 36 -6.72 -6.71 -12.12
C GLU A 36 -7.04 -8.13 -12.57
N THR A 37 -7.96 -8.22 -13.51
CA THR A 37 -8.10 -9.44 -14.25
C THR A 37 -6.73 -9.65 -14.87
N ARG A 38 -5.99 -10.61 -14.36
CA ARG A 38 -4.72 -11.06 -14.92
C ARG A 38 -4.97 -11.66 -16.31
N PHE A 39 -5.43 -10.82 -17.20
CA PHE A 39 -5.32 -11.10 -18.61
C PHE A 39 -3.88 -10.74 -18.97
N ILE A 40 -2.98 -11.70 -18.84
CA ILE A 40 -1.65 -11.59 -19.42
C ILE A 40 -1.91 -11.55 -20.93
N PRO A 41 -1.78 -10.42 -21.61
CA PRO A 41 -1.95 -10.39 -23.04
C PRO A 41 -0.75 -11.12 -23.64
N GLN A 42 -0.92 -12.33 -24.11
CA GLN A 42 0.01 -12.98 -25.03
C GLN A 42 -0.05 -12.33 -26.43
N SER A 43 -0.34 -11.06 -26.48
CA SER A 43 -0.57 -10.31 -27.70
C SER A 43 0.50 -9.23 -27.85
N PRO A 44 0.99 -8.99 -29.07
CA PRO A 44 1.90 -7.86 -29.34
C PRO A 44 1.21 -6.49 -29.22
N LEU A 45 0.08 -6.42 -28.55
CA LEU A 45 -0.66 -5.20 -28.32
C LEU A 45 0.09 -4.35 -27.30
N GLN A 46 0.41 -3.14 -27.69
CA GLN A 46 1.28 -2.22 -26.94
C GLN A 46 0.48 -1.24 -26.09
N GLY A 47 -0.83 -1.17 -26.27
CA GLY A 47 -1.68 -0.21 -25.61
C GLY A 47 -2.94 -0.77 -24.98
N ILE A 48 -3.41 -0.07 -23.96
CA ILE A 48 -4.69 -0.32 -23.30
C ILE A 48 -5.37 1.00 -22.99
N LEU A 49 -6.65 1.08 -23.32
CA LEU A 49 -7.55 2.14 -22.89
C LEU A 49 -8.73 1.48 -22.20
N ASP A 50 -8.91 1.80 -20.91
CA ASP A 50 -10.01 1.31 -20.08
C ASP A 50 -10.83 2.50 -19.62
N GLY A 51 -12.09 2.53 -19.97
CA GLY A 51 -13.01 3.60 -19.58
C GLY A 51 -14.30 3.04 -19.03
N ALA A 52 -14.71 3.54 -17.87
CA ALA A 52 -15.96 3.16 -17.23
C ALA A 52 -16.66 4.36 -16.61
N ALA A 53 -17.98 4.27 -16.60
CA ALA A 53 -18.83 5.22 -15.88
C ALA A 53 -19.98 4.46 -15.21
N GLY A 54 -20.48 5.03 -14.12
CA GLY A 54 -21.56 4.41 -13.38
C GLY A 54 -22.26 5.36 -12.43
N TYR A 55 -22.98 4.79 -11.46
CA TYR A 55 -23.65 5.59 -10.47
C TYR A 55 -22.63 6.24 -9.53
N ARG A 56 -22.47 7.55 -9.65
CA ARG A 56 -21.57 8.43 -8.89
C ARG A 56 -20.07 8.19 -9.07
N ASN A 57 -19.64 7.37 -10.03
CA ASN A 57 -18.22 7.11 -10.22
C ASN A 57 -17.83 7.04 -11.69
N THR A 58 -16.57 7.34 -11.94
CA THR A 58 -15.93 7.20 -13.24
C THR A 58 -14.54 6.63 -13.06
N HIS A 59 -14.10 5.88 -14.05
CA HIS A 59 -12.76 5.32 -14.15
C HIS A 59 -12.22 5.51 -15.56
N LEU A 60 -10.96 5.92 -15.67
CA LEU A 60 -10.22 5.98 -16.92
C LEU A 60 -8.79 5.52 -16.68
N HIS A 61 -8.36 4.55 -17.45
CA HIS A 61 -6.98 4.09 -17.46
C HIS A 61 -6.46 4.03 -18.88
N PHE A 62 -5.30 4.59 -19.10
CA PHE A 62 -4.54 4.52 -20.34
C PHE A 62 -3.13 4.01 -20.05
N GLY A 63 -2.68 3.04 -20.82
CA GLY A 63 -1.31 2.54 -20.79
C GLY A 63 -0.82 2.29 -22.21
N TYR A 64 0.42 2.67 -22.49
CA TYR A 64 1.03 2.43 -23.79
C TYR A 64 2.52 2.16 -23.67
N ASP A 65 2.97 1.01 -24.21
CA ASP A 65 4.36 0.58 -24.18
C ASP A 65 4.94 0.58 -25.60
N ILE A 66 6.00 1.34 -25.80
CA ILE A 66 6.73 1.43 -27.06
C ILE A 66 8.09 0.76 -26.89
N HIS A 67 8.37 -0.24 -27.72
CA HIS A 67 9.67 -0.90 -27.76
C HIS A 67 10.39 -0.58 -29.09
N HIS A 68 11.54 0.09 -28.99
CA HIS A 68 12.34 0.41 -30.16
C HIS A 68 13.58 -0.50 -30.25
N LYS A 69 13.60 -1.40 -31.26
CA LYS A 69 14.75 -2.26 -31.65
C LYS A 69 15.45 -2.96 -30.48
N LYS A 70 14.74 -3.35 -29.42
CA LYS A 70 15.29 -3.96 -28.19
C LYS A 70 16.34 -3.10 -27.46
N LYS A 71 16.47 -1.83 -27.82
CA LYS A 71 17.45 -0.92 -27.19
C LYS A 71 16.80 0.08 -26.22
N MET A 72 15.55 0.40 -26.46
CA MET A 72 14.81 1.39 -25.65
C MET A 72 13.36 0.97 -25.53
N SER A 73 12.79 1.15 -24.37
CA SER A 73 11.35 1.09 -24.12
C SER A 73 10.85 2.39 -23.51
N LEU A 74 9.66 2.77 -23.87
CA LEU A 74 8.93 3.91 -23.32
C LEU A 74 7.57 3.40 -22.85
N ALA A 75 7.29 3.53 -21.56
CA ALA A 75 5.98 3.29 -20.97
C ALA A 75 5.31 4.62 -20.63
N LEU A 76 4.09 4.80 -21.11
CA LEU A 76 3.22 5.94 -20.79
C LEU A 76 1.98 5.42 -20.07
N TYR A 77 1.55 6.08 -19.02
CA TYR A 77 0.32 5.73 -18.34
C TYR A 77 -0.41 6.96 -17.81
N ALA A 78 -1.72 6.87 -17.78
CA ALA A 78 -2.60 7.85 -17.17
C ALA A 78 -3.77 7.13 -16.50
N ASN A 79 -4.10 7.52 -15.28
CA ASN A 79 -5.21 6.99 -14.50
C ASN A 79 -6.06 8.15 -14.00
N HIS A 80 -7.36 7.96 -13.97
CA HIS A 80 -8.29 8.90 -13.35
C HIS A 80 -9.46 8.13 -12.74
N ASP A 81 -9.64 8.28 -11.44
CA ASP A 81 -10.74 7.74 -10.67
C ASP A 81 -11.47 8.86 -9.97
N ALA A 82 -12.79 8.92 -10.09
CA ALA A 82 -13.58 9.92 -9.39
C ALA A 82 -14.87 9.33 -8.84
N TYR A 83 -15.27 9.85 -7.70
CA TYR A 83 -16.55 9.57 -7.06
C TYR A 83 -17.23 10.88 -6.70
N TRP A 84 -18.52 11.00 -6.98
CA TRP A 84 -19.28 12.24 -6.82
C TRP A 84 -20.38 12.08 -5.78
N GLY A 85 -20.33 12.92 -4.78
CA GLY A 85 -21.26 12.91 -3.67
C GLY A 85 -20.79 13.89 -2.60
N VAL A 86 -21.27 13.73 -1.40
CA VAL A 86 -20.78 14.48 -0.24
C VAL A 86 -19.35 14.03 0.10
N ASP A 87 -19.14 12.74 -0.03
CA ASP A 87 -17.87 12.02 0.10
C ASP A 87 -17.06 11.99 -1.22
N SER A 88 -17.16 13.08 -1.99
CA SER A 88 -16.46 13.20 -3.27
C SER A 88 -14.96 13.08 -3.14
N TYR A 89 -14.38 12.38 -4.10
CA TYR A 89 -12.95 12.42 -4.33
C TYR A 89 -12.66 12.28 -5.82
N SER A 90 -11.48 12.72 -6.22
CA SER A 90 -10.94 12.52 -7.55
C SER A 90 -9.45 12.28 -7.42
N GLN A 91 -8.97 11.25 -8.06
CA GLN A 91 -7.56 10.88 -8.08
C GLN A 91 -7.10 10.75 -9.51
N SER A 92 -6.05 11.49 -9.86
CA SER A 92 -5.49 11.48 -11.20
C SER A 92 -3.99 11.21 -11.14
N GLN A 93 -3.49 10.39 -12.04
CA GLN A 93 -2.10 10.04 -12.15
C GLN A 93 -1.67 10.07 -13.61
N LEU A 94 -0.51 10.63 -13.89
CA LEU A 94 0.11 10.64 -15.20
C LEU A 94 1.59 10.31 -15.04
N GLY A 95 2.10 9.37 -15.83
CA GLY A 95 3.49 9.00 -15.72
C GLY A 95 4.12 8.54 -17.04
N MET A 96 5.45 8.64 -17.05
CA MET A 96 6.30 8.20 -18.15
C MET A 96 7.55 7.52 -17.59
N LEU A 97 7.92 6.39 -18.16
CA LEU A 97 9.16 5.68 -17.88
C LEU A 97 9.89 5.38 -19.19
N VAL A 98 11.10 5.87 -19.31
CA VAL A 98 12.02 5.56 -20.41
C VAL A 98 13.09 4.63 -19.90
N THR A 99 13.29 3.50 -20.55
CA THR A 99 14.36 2.55 -20.23
C THR A 99 15.25 2.33 -21.45
N THR A 100 16.55 2.48 -21.28
CA THR A 100 17.56 2.18 -22.30
C THR A 100 18.29 0.91 -21.92
N HIS A 101 18.22 -0.10 -22.79
CA HIS A 101 18.86 -1.40 -22.62
C HIS A 101 20.31 -1.35 -23.13
N LEU A 102 21.27 -1.42 -22.23
CA LEU A 102 22.70 -1.52 -22.53
C LEU A 102 23.15 -2.99 -22.52
N SER A 103 24.39 -3.27 -22.92
CA SER A 103 24.87 -4.66 -23.03
C SER A 103 24.96 -5.43 -21.70
N GLY A 104 24.88 -4.78 -20.57
CA GLY A 104 24.96 -5.42 -19.24
C GLY A 104 24.14 -4.70 -18.19
N ALA A 105 23.40 -3.67 -18.57
CA ALA A 105 22.63 -2.86 -17.64
C ALA A 105 21.44 -2.19 -18.33
N ASP A 106 20.43 -1.87 -17.55
CA ASP A 106 19.30 -1.03 -17.94
C ASP A 106 19.41 0.32 -17.24
N PHE A 107 19.43 1.38 -18.03
CA PHE A 107 19.33 2.75 -17.54
C PHE A 107 17.89 3.24 -17.71
N TYR A 108 17.31 3.84 -16.68
CA TYR A 108 15.94 4.32 -16.72
C TYR A 108 15.76 5.71 -16.10
N VAL A 109 14.81 6.44 -16.67
CA VAL A 109 14.34 7.74 -16.18
C VAL A 109 12.82 7.71 -16.16
N GLY A 110 12.22 8.07 -15.03
CA GLY A 110 10.79 8.15 -14.86
C GLY A 110 10.37 9.50 -14.30
N ILE A 111 9.22 9.97 -14.75
CA ILE A 111 8.51 11.11 -14.18
C ILE A 111 7.05 10.73 -13.97
N GLU A 112 6.47 11.23 -12.89
CA GLU A 112 5.08 10.97 -12.53
C GLU A 112 4.49 12.18 -11.83
N GLY A 113 3.23 12.49 -12.11
CA GLY A 113 2.45 13.49 -11.43
C GLY A 113 1.15 12.88 -10.93
N ASN A 114 0.78 13.17 -9.69
CA ASN A 114 -0.45 12.74 -9.06
C ASN A 114 -1.22 13.96 -8.56
N ASN A 115 -2.54 13.89 -8.63
CA ASN A 115 -3.44 14.87 -8.04
C ASN A 115 -4.56 14.15 -7.30
N ASP A 116 -4.74 14.48 -6.02
CA ASP A 116 -5.82 13.99 -5.19
C ASP A 116 -6.68 15.18 -4.75
N PHE A 117 -7.98 15.04 -4.95
CA PHE A 117 -8.98 15.99 -4.52
C PHE A 117 -10.06 15.28 -3.72
N TYR A 118 -10.39 15.76 -2.52
CA TYR A 118 -11.38 15.15 -1.64
C TYR A 118 -11.99 16.13 -0.65
N SER A 119 -13.07 15.71 0.03
CA SER A 119 -13.78 16.51 1.01
C SER A 119 -13.68 15.95 2.42
N TYR A 120 -13.62 16.82 3.42
CA TYR A 120 -13.74 16.48 4.85
C TYR A 120 -15.20 16.43 5.30
N TYR A 121 -16.00 15.57 4.70
CA TYR A 121 -17.45 15.52 4.90
C TYR A 121 -17.89 15.03 6.29
N GLY A 122 -17.03 14.38 7.04
CA GLY A 122 -17.30 13.85 8.38
C GLY A 122 -16.76 14.70 9.53
N ARG A 123 -16.31 15.92 9.25
CA ARG A 123 -15.57 16.77 10.17
C ARG A 123 -16.41 17.34 11.33
N TYR A 124 -17.74 17.39 11.21
CA TYR A 124 -18.59 18.11 12.14
C TYR A 124 -19.26 17.23 13.19
N PHE A 125 -19.47 17.79 14.38
CA PHE A 125 -20.16 17.17 15.50
C PHE A 125 -21.35 17.98 15.99
N ASP A 126 -22.40 17.27 16.42
CA ASP A 126 -23.47 17.81 17.25
C ASP A 126 -23.56 16.99 18.54
N GLY A 127 -23.08 17.58 19.63
CA GLY A 127 -23.03 16.90 20.92
C GLY A 127 -22.27 15.57 20.86
N ASN A 128 -22.97 14.47 21.02
CA ASN A 128 -22.40 13.11 21.10
C ASN A 128 -22.33 12.38 19.75
N HIS A 129 -22.72 13.01 18.66
CA HIS A 129 -22.84 12.36 17.36
C HIS A 129 -22.00 13.06 16.28
N ALA A 130 -21.22 12.29 15.53
CA ALA A 130 -20.61 12.78 14.32
C ALA A 130 -21.71 13.09 13.28
N LEU A 131 -21.74 14.32 12.83
CA LEU A 131 -22.61 14.74 11.73
C LEU A 131 -21.84 14.58 10.42
N SER A 132 -22.14 13.54 9.67
CA SER A 132 -21.73 13.52 8.28
C SER A 132 -22.62 14.48 7.47
N CYS A 133 -21.98 15.30 6.63
CA CYS A 133 -22.73 16.14 5.69
C CYS A 133 -23.62 15.25 4.81
N THR A 134 -24.88 15.61 4.66
CA THR A 134 -25.82 14.88 3.81
C THR A 134 -25.94 15.47 2.40
N SER A 135 -25.47 16.68 2.21
CA SER A 135 -25.46 17.37 0.93
C SER A 135 -24.18 18.19 0.71
N ILE A 136 -23.78 18.36 -0.55
CA ILE A 136 -22.61 19.16 -0.94
C ILE A 136 -22.73 20.62 -0.47
N SER A 137 -23.96 21.15 -0.42
CA SER A 137 -24.21 22.52 0.03
C SER A 137 -23.89 22.79 1.50
N GLN A 138 -23.70 21.73 2.30
CA GLN A 138 -23.29 21.82 3.70
C GLN A 138 -21.78 21.92 3.87
N LEU A 139 -21.00 21.57 2.83
CA LEU A 139 -19.55 21.66 2.85
C LEU A 139 -19.10 23.11 2.68
N ARG A 140 -18.12 23.53 3.47
CA ARG A 140 -17.44 24.81 3.35
C ARG A 140 -16.29 24.70 2.35
N THR A 141 -15.80 25.80 1.85
CA THR A 141 -14.62 25.84 0.97
C THR A 141 -13.40 25.22 1.65
N SER A 142 -13.24 25.41 2.96
CA SER A 142 -12.17 24.82 3.76
C SER A 142 -12.26 23.30 3.92
N ASP A 143 -13.41 22.69 3.60
CA ASP A 143 -13.58 21.24 3.71
C ASP A 143 -13.09 20.49 2.47
N TRP A 144 -12.65 21.23 1.44
CA TRP A 144 -12.08 20.66 0.24
C TRP A 144 -10.56 20.74 0.28
N GLN A 145 -9.92 19.62 -0.02
CA GLN A 145 -8.47 19.50 -0.05
C GLN A 145 -8.00 19.10 -1.44
N THR A 146 -6.90 19.70 -1.84
CA THR A 146 -6.22 19.36 -3.08
C THR A 146 -4.75 19.07 -2.78
N LEU A 147 -4.31 17.89 -3.15
CA LEU A 147 -2.95 17.43 -2.98
C LEU A 147 -2.34 17.22 -4.36
N TRP A 148 -1.13 17.70 -4.55
CA TRP A 148 -0.34 17.46 -5.75
C TRP A 148 0.93 16.72 -5.39
N GLN A 149 1.35 15.81 -6.24
CA GLN A 149 2.62 15.15 -6.13
C GLN A 149 3.32 15.14 -7.48
N ALA A 150 4.59 15.43 -7.47
CA ALA A 150 5.47 15.34 -8.63
C ALA A 150 6.67 14.48 -8.27
N ASN A 151 6.88 13.41 -9.02
CA ASN A 151 7.95 12.44 -8.80
C ASN A 151 8.87 12.40 -10.01
N ALA A 152 10.17 12.38 -9.79
CA ALA A 152 11.16 12.13 -10.81
C ALA A 152 12.16 11.09 -10.28
N LYS A 153 12.52 10.11 -11.09
CA LYS A 153 13.50 9.08 -10.73
C LYS A 153 14.45 8.78 -11.87
N ILE A 154 15.67 8.49 -11.51
CA ILE A 154 16.71 8.05 -12.42
C ILE A 154 17.44 6.86 -11.81
N GLY A 155 17.78 5.88 -12.60
CA GLY A 155 18.48 4.71 -12.09
C GLY A 155 19.16 3.89 -13.15
N ILE A 156 20.03 3.02 -12.67
CA ILE A 156 20.70 1.99 -13.45
C ILE A 156 20.65 0.68 -12.69
N GLN A 157 20.37 -0.42 -13.37
CA GLN A 157 20.38 -1.74 -12.80
C GLN A 157 21.08 -2.73 -13.73
N SER A 158 21.75 -3.73 -13.15
CA SER A 158 22.37 -4.81 -13.92
C SER A 158 21.30 -5.70 -14.54
N THR A 159 21.63 -6.29 -15.70
CA THR A 159 20.81 -7.34 -16.29
C THR A 159 21.05 -8.68 -15.55
N ALA A 160 20.04 -9.56 -15.54
CA ALA A 160 20.06 -10.85 -14.82
C ALA A 160 21.20 -11.83 -15.19
N LYS A 161 22.01 -11.52 -16.19
CA LYS A 161 23.14 -12.33 -16.66
C LYS A 161 24.46 -12.04 -15.94
N SER A 162 24.52 -11.01 -15.09
CA SER A 162 25.73 -10.66 -14.34
C SER A 162 25.81 -11.41 -13.03
N PRO A 163 26.94 -12.02 -12.66
CA PRO A 163 27.15 -12.60 -11.34
C PRO A 163 27.15 -11.55 -10.23
N ILE A 164 27.49 -10.30 -10.57
CA ILE A 164 27.32 -9.14 -9.70
C ILE A 164 26.07 -8.40 -10.18
N GLN A 165 25.10 -8.34 -9.31
CA GLN A 165 23.86 -7.59 -9.51
C GLN A 165 23.96 -6.27 -8.75
N TYR A 166 23.55 -5.21 -9.40
CA TYR A 166 23.48 -3.90 -8.77
C TYR A 166 22.25 -3.13 -9.24
N ARG A 167 21.75 -2.29 -8.36
CA ARG A 167 20.74 -1.27 -8.64
C ARG A 167 21.15 0.01 -7.92
N ILE A 168 21.22 1.08 -8.66
CA ILE A 168 21.47 2.42 -8.14
C ILE A 168 20.32 3.29 -8.66
N GLN A 169 19.60 3.88 -7.76
CA GLN A 169 18.46 4.74 -8.10
C GLN A 169 18.46 5.95 -7.18
N THR A 170 18.17 7.10 -7.72
CA THR A 170 17.79 8.28 -6.94
C THR A 170 16.49 8.84 -7.48
N GLY A 171 15.67 9.38 -6.59
CA GLY A 171 14.43 10.02 -6.91
C GLY A 171 14.21 11.26 -6.09
N TYR A 172 13.44 12.15 -6.63
CA TYR A 172 12.92 13.33 -5.98
C TYR A 172 11.41 13.31 -6.07
N ALA A 173 10.75 13.53 -4.94
CA ALA A 173 9.31 13.73 -4.86
C ALA A 173 9.02 15.09 -4.21
N ALA A 174 8.11 15.85 -4.79
CA ALA A 174 7.51 17.01 -4.19
C ALA A 174 6.05 16.69 -3.89
N PHE A 175 5.66 16.73 -2.64
CA PHE A 175 4.28 16.58 -2.20
C PHE A 175 3.77 17.96 -1.75
N ILE A 176 2.69 18.44 -2.39
CA ILE A 176 2.17 19.79 -2.21
C ILE A 176 0.76 19.67 -1.63
N ALA A 177 0.60 20.05 -0.36
CA ALA A 177 -0.70 20.30 0.23
C ALA A 177 -1.05 21.78 -0.04
N THR A 178 -2.00 22.00 -0.94
CA THR A 178 -2.36 23.34 -1.39
C THR A 178 -2.74 24.24 -0.21
N ASN A 179 -2.17 25.45 -0.16
CA ASN A 179 -2.32 26.43 0.91
C ASN A 179 -1.65 26.11 2.25
N TYR A 180 -0.94 25.00 2.39
CA TYR A 180 -0.30 24.61 3.63
C TYR A 180 1.21 24.51 3.48
N MET A 181 1.71 23.46 2.83
CA MET A 181 3.13 23.16 2.80
C MET A 181 3.54 22.36 1.58
N VAL A 182 4.83 22.34 1.32
CA VAL A 182 5.48 21.42 0.38
C VAL A 182 6.45 20.54 1.17
N GLU A 183 6.34 19.23 1.02
CA GLU A 183 7.36 18.28 1.41
C GLU A 183 8.23 17.97 0.19
N HIS A 184 9.53 18.09 0.37
CA HIS A 184 10.55 17.68 -0.60
C HIS A 184 11.22 16.42 -0.10
N LEU A 185 11.09 15.34 -0.83
CA LEU A 185 11.64 14.05 -0.47
C LEU A 185 12.67 13.61 -1.51
N ILE A 186 13.91 13.44 -1.09
CA ILE A 186 14.96 12.83 -1.90
C ILE A 186 15.22 11.43 -1.38
N GLN A 187 15.07 10.43 -2.24
CA GLN A 187 15.29 9.02 -1.91
C GLN A 187 16.35 8.42 -2.81
N SER A 188 17.32 7.74 -2.21
CA SER A 188 18.36 7.05 -2.96
C SER A 188 18.49 5.61 -2.49
N HIS A 189 18.57 4.69 -3.43
CA HIS A 189 18.73 3.26 -3.21
C HIS A 189 20.03 2.78 -3.86
N LEU A 190 20.78 1.99 -3.14
CA LEU A 190 21.94 1.27 -3.61
C LEU A 190 21.79 -0.19 -3.20
N ASP A 191 21.68 -1.09 -4.15
CA ASP A 191 21.72 -2.54 -3.94
C ASP A 191 22.91 -3.09 -4.69
N ILE A 192 23.81 -3.80 -4.02
CA ILE A 192 24.92 -4.51 -4.64
C ILE A 192 24.93 -5.90 -4.06
N ALA A 193 24.86 -6.91 -4.91
CA ALA A 193 24.88 -8.31 -4.52
C ALA A 193 25.72 -9.13 -5.47
N TRP A 194 26.48 -10.05 -4.92
CA TRP A 194 27.08 -11.15 -5.62
C TRP A 194 26.28 -12.42 -5.34
N SER A 195 26.07 -13.25 -6.33
CA SER A 195 25.41 -14.55 -6.15
C SER A 195 25.95 -15.59 -7.10
N ASN A 196 26.00 -16.83 -6.62
CA ASN A 196 26.13 -18.03 -7.41
C ASN A 196 24.93 -18.95 -7.17
N ASP A 197 24.98 -20.20 -7.63
CA ASP A 197 23.83 -21.13 -7.51
C ASP A 197 23.42 -21.43 -6.06
N LEU A 198 24.34 -21.35 -5.10
CA LEU A 198 24.11 -21.71 -3.70
C LEU A 198 24.14 -20.49 -2.76
N HIS A 199 25.09 -19.60 -2.97
CA HIS A 199 25.42 -18.52 -2.04
C HIS A 199 25.23 -17.16 -2.68
N GLY A 200 24.83 -16.20 -1.89
CA GLY A 200 24.85 -14.81 -2.26
C GLY A 200 25.20 -13.94 -1.05
N ALA A 201 25.82 -12.82 -1.30
CA ALA A 201 26.08 -11.82 -0.29
C ALA A 201 25.99 -10.43 -0.89
N GLY A 202 25.59 -9.47 -0.12
CA GLY A 202 25.45 -8.11 -0.62
C GLY A 202 25.19 -7.10 0.46
N VAL A 203 25.00 -5.88 0.00
CA VAL A 203 24.66 -4.72 0.82
C VAL A 203 23.56 -3.96 0.10
N LYS A 204 22.52 -3.59 0.86
CA LYS A 204 21.55 -2.58 0.44
C LYS A 204 21.75 -1.33 1.28
N ALA A 205 21.67 -0.18 0.65
CA ALA A 205 21.65 1.10 1.33
C ALA A 205 20.47 1.93 0.83
N TYR A 206 19.80 2.57 1.76
CA TYR A 206 18.68 3.44 1.50
C TYR A 206 18.85 4.75 2.25
N VAL A 207 18.67 5.85 1.54
CA VAL A 207 18.79 7.20 2.11
C VAL A 207 17.53 7.97 1.78
N GLN A 208 16.94 8.57 2.82
CA GLN A 208 15.80 9.48 2.69
C GLN A 208 16.15 10.84 3.29
N ASN A 209 15.79 11.88 2.57
CA ASN A 209 15.93 13.26 3.05
C ASN A 209 14.59 13.95 2.90
N HIS A 210 13.96 14.28 4.03
CA HIS A 210 12.71 15.03 4.10
C HIS A 210 13.00 16.48 4.44
N MET A 211 12.50 17.40 3.64
CA MET A 211 12.61 18.83 3.82
C MET A 211 11.23 19.47 3.61
N TYR A 212 10.90 20.49 4.36
CA TYR A 212 9.59 21.11 4.34
C TYR A 212 9.67 22.60 4.06
N THR A 213 8.74 23.09 3.25
CA THR A 213 8.59 24.52 2.96
C THR A 213 7.15 24.94 3.24
N SER A 214 6.95 25.94 4.08
CA SER A 214 5.62 26.53 4.31
C SER A 214 5.18 27.34 3.10
N LEU A 215 3.91 27.19 2.71
CA LEU A 215 3.28 27.97 1.65
C LEU A 215 2.44 29.14 2.19
N SER A 216 2.23 29.23 3.50
CA SER A 216 1.37 30.23 4.12
C SER A 216 2.10 30.96 5.26
N ASP A 217 2.13 32.29 5.19
CA ASP A 217 2.62 33.14 6.29
C ASP A 217 1.69 33.10 7.53
N GLN A 218 0.46 32.64 7.34
CA GLN A 218 -0.53 32.49 8.44
C GLN A 218 -0.36 31.19 9.21
N LEU A 219 0.40 30.23 8.68
CA LEU A 219 0.88 29.08 9.39
C LEU A 219 2.01 29.52 10.32
N SER A 220 1.65 30.17 11.40
CA SER A 220 2.45 30.17 12.60
C SER A 220 2.44 28.72 13.13
N LEU A 221 3.15 27.83 12.46
CA LEU A 221 3.57 26.58 13.01
C LEU A 221 4.31 26.97 14.30
N THR A 222 3.69 26.72 15.43
CA THR A 222 4.33 26.92 16.74
C THR A 222 5.67 26.20 16.76
N HIS A 223 5.82 25.20 15.87
CA HIS A 223 7.03 24.46 15.61
C HIS A 223 7.15 24.16 14.10
N PRO A 224 8.06 24.83 13.36
CA PRO A 224 8.28 24.49 11.96
C PRO A 224 8.78 23.06 11.85
N LEU A 225 8.20 22.29 10.92
CA LEU A 225 8.69 20.96 10.60
C LEU A 225 10.16 21.03 10.22
N SER A 226 11.00 20.35 10.98
CA SER A 226 12.44 20.35 10.74
C SER A 226 12.80 19.27 9.73
N ALA A 227 13.88 19.50 8.97
CA ALA A 227 14.39 18.51 8.06
C ALA A 227 14.80 17.22 8.78
N HIS A 228 14.51 16.09 8.15
CA HIS A 228 14.83 14.76 8.67
C HIS A 228 15.60 13.97 7.64
N HIS A 229 16.58 13.20 8.11
CA HIS A 229 17.41 12.34 7.27
C HIS A 229 17.41 10.94 7.86
N ALA A 230 17.11 9.93 7.04
CA ALA A 230 17.23 8.53 7.42
C ALA A 230 18.21 7.82 6.49
N ILE A 231 19.03 6.96 7.06
CA ILE A 231 19.97 6.11 6.35
C ILE A 231 19.77 4.71 6.87
N CYS A 232 19.47 3.77 6.00
CA CYS A 232 19.43 2.34 6.31
C CYS A 232 20.56 1.64 5.55
N LEU A 233 21.31 0.79 6.24
CA LEU A 233 22.31 -0.09 5.66
C LEU A 233 21.97 -1.53 6.02
N GLU A 234 21.78 -2.39 5.03
CA GLU A 234 21.48 -3.81 5.20
C GLU A 234 22.57 -4.68 4.56
N PRO A 235 23.64 -5.07 5.28
CA PRO A 235 24.45 -6.21 4.86
C PRO A 235 23.62 -7.49 4.98
N PHE A 236 23.72 -8.35 3.96
CA PHE A 236 22.99 -9.60 3.95
C PHE A 236 23.76 -10.75 3.32
N TYR A 237 23.36 -11.96 3.69
CA TYR A 237 23.80 -13.22 3.11
C TYR A 237 22.60 -14.06 2.72
N THR A 238 22.69 -14.77 1.61
CA THR A 238 21.66 -15.70 1.13
C THR A 238 22.25 -17.09 0.89
N LEU A 239 21.48 -18.11 1.24
CA LEU A 239 21.76 -19.50 0.93
C LEU A 239 20.54 -20.10 0.24
N THR A 240 20.77 -20.67 -0.95
CA THR A 240 19.69 -21.34 -1.70
C THR A 240 20.14 -22.75 -2.06
N THR A 241 19.50 -23.73 -1.43
CA THR A 241 19.68 -25.14 -1.77
C THR A 241 18.36 -25.73 -2.26
N LYS A 242 18.33 -27.00 -2.63
CA LYS A 242 17.08 -27.68 -3.00
C LYS A 242 16.04 -27.61 -1.86
N HIS A 243 16.46 -27.74 -0.61
CA HIS A 243 15.56 -27.85 0.55
C HIS A 243 15.53 -26.61 1.44
N ILE A 244 16.53 -25.74 1.36
CA ILE A 244 16.66 -24.59 2.26
C ILE A 244 16.84 -23.32 1.43
N ARG A 245 16.09 -22.31 1.82
CA ARG A 245 16.33 -20.91 1.42
C ARG A 245 16.50 -20.09 2.67
N LEU A 246 17.60 -19.39 2.76
CA LEU A 246 17.92 -18.48 3.84
C LEU A 246 18.29 -17.11 3.26
N HIS A 247 17.70 -16.08 3.79
CA HIS A 247 18.19 -14.70 3.72
C HIS A 247 18.45 -14.24 5.15
N ALA A 248 19.66 -13.83 5.44
CA ALA A 248 20.05 -13.31 6.75
C ALA A 248 20.67 -11.93 6.56
N GLY A 249 19.96 -10.90 6.95
CA GLY A 249 20.36 -9.51 6.90
C GLY A 249 20.20 -8.85 8.27
N LEU A 250 20.85 -7.72 8.42
CA LEU A 250 20.74 -6.84 9.58
C LEU A 250 20.52 -5.42 9.08
N ASN A 251 19.37 -4.84 9.42
CA ASN A 251 19.12 -3.43 9.14
C ASN A 251 19.81 -2.58 10.20
N LEU A 252 20.61 -1.64 9.76
CA LEU A 252 21.30 -0.65 10.55
C LEU A 252 20.71 0.72 10.18
N ASP A 253 19.63 1.07 10.89
CA ASP A 253 18.91 2.32 10.62
C ASP A 253 19.49 3.45 11.47
N MET A 254 19.77 4.57 10.83
CA MET A 254 20.24 5.80 11.44
C MET A 254 19.31 6.94 11.07
N HIS A 255 18.97 7.75 12.04
CA HIS A 255 18.14 8.93 11.85
C HIS A 255 18.82 10.17 12.41
N ILE A 256 18.79 11.26 11.64
CA ILE A 256 19.28 12.58 12.02
C ILE A 256 18.10 13.54 11.91
N GLY A 257 17.77 14.22 13.00
CA GLY A 257 16.67 15.18 13.08
C GLY A 257 16.23 15.42 14.52
N ARG A 258 15.29 16.33 14.75
CA ARG A 258 14.77 16.56 16.10
C ARG A 258 13.87 15.40 16.54
N GLY A 259 13.95 15.03 17.82
CA GLY A 259 13.07 14.08 18.50
C GLY A 259 13.78 13.14 19.46
N GLU A 260 13.06 12.59 20.41
CA GLU A 260 13.56 11.64 21.41
C GLU A 260 13.58 10.22 20.84
N MET A 261 14.73 9.61 20.70
CA MET A 261 14.90 8.19 20.41
C MET A 261 15.95 7.54 21.31
N LEU A 262 15.98 6.22 21.28
CA LEU A 262 16.67 5.22 22.11
C LEU A 262 18.06 5.56 22.66
N SER A 263 18.79 6.40 22.01
CA SER A 263 20.01 7.04 22.51
C SER A 263 20.29 8.27 21.68
N THR A 264 20.05 9.44 22.23
CA THR A 264 20.34 10.69 21.56
C THR A 264 21.78 11.09 21.85
N ILE A 265 22.67 10.84 20.90
CA ILE A 265 23.92 11.57 20.82
C ILE A 265 23.69 12.61 19.71
N ASN A 266 23.58 13.88 20.07
CA ASN A 266 23.50 15.02 19.14
C ASN A 266 22.42 14.88 18.03
N ASN A 267 21.16 14.55 18.38
CA ASN A 267 20.06 14.36 17.42
C ASN A 267 20.25 13.16 16.45
N LEU A 268 21.17 12.27 16.70
CA LEU A 268 21.38 11.03 15.96
C LEU A 268 20.74 9.88 16.73
N SER A 269 19.92 9.08 16.04
CA SER A 269 19.32 7.87 16.59
C SER A 269 19.76 6.66 15.77
N PHE A 270 19.98 5.55 16.46
CA PHE A 270 20.41 4.29 15.85
C PHE A 270 19.45 3.16 16.22
N ALA A 271 18.94 2.46 15.24
CA ALA A 271 17.93 1.43 15.39
C ALA A 271 18.31 0.15 14.62
N PRO A 272 19.09 -0.76 15.21
CA PRO A 272 19.39 -2.04 14.58
C PRO A 272 18.17 -2.95 14.62
N SER A 273 17.92 -3.69 13.53
CA SER A 273 16.82 -4.64 13.47
C SER A 273 17.13 -5.84 12.55
N PRO A 274 16.61 -7.03 12.82
CA PRO A 274 16.85 -8.20 11.99
C PRO A 274 16.12 -8.09 10.65
N ASN A 275 16.66 -8.72 9.62
CA ASN A 275 15.99 -9.04 8.38
C ASN A 275 16.30 -10.49 7.96
N VAL A 276 15.60 -11.42 8.56
CA VAL A 276 15.84 -12.86 8.38
C VAL A 276 14.62 -13.50 7.75
N ASN A 277 14.84 -14.27 6.70
CA ASN A 277 13.81 -15.10 6.06
C ASN A 277 14.39 -16.50 5.83
N PHE A 278 13.79 -17.49 6.47
CA PHE A 278 14.19 -18.88 6.37
C PHE A 278 13.02 -19.72 5.89
N GLU A 279 13.24 -20.55 4.89
CA GLU A 279 12.27 -21.51 4.36
C GLU A 279 12.92 -22.87 4.25
N TRP A 280 12.28 -23.87 4.85
CA TRP A 280 12.68 -25.27 4.76
C TRP A 280 11.60 -26.09 4.06
N ARG A 281 11.96 -26.67 2.93
CA ARG A 281 11.13 -27.56 2.13
C ARG A 281 11.37 -28.99 2.57
N MET A 282 10.52 -29.48 3.46
CA MET A 282 10.71 -30.83 4.06
C MET A 282 10.34 -31.96 3.11
N MET A 283 9.33 -31.77 2.25
CA MET A 283 8.81 -32.80 1.34
C MET A 283 8.58 -32.16 -0.04
N ASP A 284 9.67 -31.82 -0.73
CA ASP A 284 9.64 -31.15 -2.03
C ASP A 284 8.57 -30.02 -2.05
N ASP A 285 7.48 -30.20 -2.83
CA ASP A 285 6.44 -29.19 -2.93
C ASP A 285 5.27 -29.39 -1.95
N LEU A 286 5.27 -30.43 -1.14
CA LEU A 286 4.13 -30.79 -0.30
C LEU A 286 4.06 -29.98 0.99
N PHE A 287 5.19 -29.87 1.70
CA PHE A 287 5.23 -29.26 3.03
C PHE A 287 6.48 -28.41 3.24
N HIS A 288 6.24 -27.12 3.56
CA HIS A 288 7.30 -26.16 3.84
C HIS A 288 7.06 -25.52 5.21
N VAL A 289 8.13 -25.34 5.95
CA VAL A 289 8.16 -24.53 7.17
C VAL A 289 8.94 -23.27 6.86
N TYR A 290 8.42 -22.14 7.28
CA TYR A 290 9.15 -20.89 7.13
C TYR A 290 9.09 -20.04 8.40
N THR A 291 10.13 -19.26 8.60
CA THR A 291 10.16 -18.20 9.59
C THR A 291 10.66 -16.91 8.98
N ARG A 292 10.09 -15.81 9.42
CA ARG A 292 10.49 -14.45 9.04
C ARG A 292 10.66 -13.65 10.30
N ALA A 293 11.73 -12.89 10.37
CA ALA A 293 11.92 -11.90 11.41
C ALA A 293 12.44 -10.63 10.75
N LYS A 294 11.66 -9.59 10.79
CA LYS A 294 12.01 -8.31 10.19
C LYS A 294 11.72 -7.20 11.18
N GLY A 295 12.69 -6.35 11.41
CA GLY A 295 12.41 -5.07 12.01
C GLY A 295 12.30 -3.99 10.96
N SER A 296 11.73 -2.89 11.31
CA SER A 296 11.60 -1.71 10.46
C SER A 296 11.75 -0.44 11.27
N PHE A 297 12.41 0.50 10.67
CA PHE A 297 12.44 1.88 11.11
C PHE A 297 12.14 2.75 9.88
N GLY A 298 11.22 3.67 10.03
CA GLY A 298 10.84 4.57 8.94
C GLY A 298 10.50 5.97 9.44
N ILE A 299 10.73 6.93 8.57
CA ILE A 299 10.13 8.26 8.67
C ILE A 299 9.06 8.26 7.60
N GLY A 300 7.80 8.38 8.01
CA GLY A 300 6.72 8.49 7.04
C GLY A 300 6.74 9.81 6.31
N SER A 301 6.43 9.78 5.03
CA SER A 301 6.16 10.98 4.25
C SER A 301 4.74 11.47 4.48
N MET A 302 4.47 12.71 4.12
CA MET A 302 3.10 13.25 4.14
C MET A 302 2.17 12.43 3.24
N GLU A 303 2.66 11.97 2.10
CA GLU A 303 1.94 11.08 1.22
C GLU A 303 1.51 9.79 1.94
N GLU A 304 2.42 9.15 2.68
CA GLU A 304 2.13 7.93 3.43
C GLU A 304 1.09 8.17 4.52
N TYR A 305 1.20 9.27 5.28
CA TYR A 305 0.23 9.58 6.33
C TYR A 305 -1.14 9.92 5.81
N LEU A 306 -1.24 10.71 4.75
CA LEU A 306 -2.50 11.01 4.09
C LEU A 306 -3.05 9.81 3.31
N GLY A 307 -2.19 8.92 2.83
CA GLY A 307 -2.58 7.63 2.29
C GLY A 307 -3.20 6.71 3.36
N TYR A 308 -2.68 6.75 4.59
CA TYR A 308 -3.26 6.04 5.72
C TYR A 308 -4.58 6.67 6.19
N ASN A 309 -4.59 7.96 6.45
CA ASN A 309 -5.79 8.72 6.80
C ASN A 309 -5.80 10.09 6.10
N ARG A 310 -6.55 10.19 5.01
CA ARG A 310 -6.70 11.45 4.26
C ARG A 310 -7.35 12.58 5.05
N TYR A 311 -7.96 12.27 6.19
CA TYR A 311 -8.61 13.24 7.07
C TYR A 311 -7.70 13.72 8.22
N LEU A 312 -6.40 13.42 8.13
CA LEU A 312 -5.39 13.95 9.01
C LEU A 312 -5.29 15.48 8.86
N ASN A 313 -5.26 16.21 9.97
CA ASN A 313 -4.95 17.62 9.94
C ASN A 313 -3.45 17.82 9.64
N ILE A 314 -3.18 18.40 8.46
CA ILE A 314 -1.80 18.59 7.97
C ILE A 314 -1.08 19.68 8.76
N VAL A 315 -1.83 20.65 9.31
CA VAL A 315 -1.26 21.84 9.96
C VAL A 315 -0.87 21.57 11.40
N GLU A 316 -1.78 20.99 12.16
CA GLU A 316 -1.63 20.78 13.60
C GLU A 316 -1.42 19.31 13.97
N GLY A 317 -1.74 18.42 13.05
CA GLY A 317 -1.70 16.97 13.26
C GLY A 317 -0.31 16.37 13.23
N LEU A 318 0.68 17.12 12.78
CA LEU A 318 2.09 16.75 12.79
C LEU A 318 2.78 17.58 13.86
N ASP A 319 2.84 17.06 15.06
CA ASP A 319 3.66 17.64 16.13
C ASP A 319 5.14 17.72 15.68
N ASP A 320 5.93 18.62 16.25
CA ASP A 320 7.37 18.84 16.04
C ASP A 320 8.22 17.55 16.16
N ARG A 321 7.61 16.49 16.63
CA ARG A 321 8.14 15.13 16.63
C ARG A 321 7.94 14.52 15.26
N SER A 322 9.03 14.39 14.53
CA SER A 322 9.03 13.60 13.28
C SER A 322 8.25 12.30 13.49
N PRO A 323 7.20 12.08 12.72
CA PRO A 323 6.42 10.85 12.85
C PRO A 323 7.30 9.68 12.42
N ARG A 324 7.76 8.94 13.39
CA ARG A 324 8.62 7.77 13.22
C ARG A 324 7.82 6.54 13.51
N ASP A 325 8.05 5.51 12.76
CA ASP A 325 7.58 4.18 13.07
C ASP A 325 8.78 3.28 13.31
N TYR A 326 8.87 2.72 14.50
CA TYR A 326 9.93 1.80 14.85
C TYR A 326 9.37 0.52 15.43
N THR A 327 9.52 -0.53 14.67
CA THR A 327 9.19 -1.90 15.05
C THR A 327 10.49 -2.70 15.08
N PRO A 328 11.14 -2.82 16.26
CA PRO A 328 12.40 -3.57 16.39
C PRO A 328 12.30 -5.00 15.90
N VAL A 329 11.17 -5.65 16.10
CA VAL A 329 10.94 -7.04 15.73
C VAL A 329 9.50 -7.24 15.26
N ASP A 330 9.34 -7.83 14.09
CA ASP A 330 8.14 -8.54 13.64
C ASP A 330 8.57 -9.93 13.18
N ALA A 331 8.18 -10.93 13.95
CA ALA A 331 8.54 -12.31 13.70
C ALA A 331 7.30 -13.14 13.37
N GLN A 332 7.43 -14.01 12.38
CA GLN A 332 6.37 -14.91 11.93
C GLN A 332 6.94 -16.30 11.68
N LEU A 333 6.22 -17.30 12.18
CA LEU A 333 6.44 -18.72 11.84
C LEU A 333 5.21 -19.22 11.10
N GLY A 334 5.41 -19.99 10.03
CA GLY A 334 4.30 -20.52 9.26
C GLY A 334 4.61 -21.85 8.58
N PHE A 335 3.53 -22.49 8.15
CA PHE A 335 3.55 -23.79 7.49
C PHE A 335 2.75 -23.67 6.19
N LYS A 336 3.38 -24.03 5.07
CA LYS A 336 2.71 -24.16 3.79
C LYS A 336 2.51 -25.63 3.48
N LEU A 337 1.28 -25.98 3.16
CA LEU A 337 0.89 -27.35 2.81
C LEU A 337 0.23 -27.34 1.43
N ARG A 338 0.72 -28.19 0.54
CA ARG A 338 0.16 -28.38 -0.80
C ARG A 338 -0.26 -29.85 -0.99
N PRO A 339 -1.39 -30.27 -0.39
CA PRO A 339 -1.81 -31.69 -0.42
C PRO A 339 -2.09 -32.18 -1.84
N ILE A 340 -2.50 -31.29 -2.71
CA ILE A 340 -2.65 -31.51 -4.17
C ILE A 340 -2.11 -30.29 -4.91
N LYS A 341 -1.74 -30.45 -6.18
CA LYS A 341 -1.12 -29.38 -6.99
C LYS A 341 -1.99 -28.11 -7.09
N THR A 342 -3.29 -28.26 -6.93
CA THR A 342 -4.27 -27.20 -7.08
C THR A 342 -4.65 -26.51 -5.78
N LEU A 343 -4.17 -26.98 -4.63
CA LEU A 343 -4.52 -26.44 -3.31
C LEU A 343 -3.27 -26.09 -2.52
N LEU A 344 -3.15 -24.83 -2.12
CA LEU A 344 -2.13 -24.34 -1.20
C LEU A 344 -2.80 -23.81 0.06
N LEU A 345 -2.37 -24.33 1.20
CA LEU A 345 -2.73 -23.82 2.53
C LEU A 345 -1.50 -23.17 3.15
N ASP A 346 -1.67 -22.04 3.78
CA ASP A 346 -0.64 -21.36 4.57
C ASP A 346 -1.24 -21.01 5.94
N ILE A 347 -0.64 -21.49 7.02
CA ILE A 347 -1.06 -21.24 8.39
C ILE A 347 0.13 -20.65 9.12
N TYR A 348 -0.08 -19.54 9.81
CA TYR A 348 1.01 -18.84 10.45
C TYR A 348 0.59 -18.15 11.75
N GLY A 349 1.59 -18.00 12.62
CA GLY A 349 1.50 -17.17 13.81
C GLY A 349 2.67 -16.18 13.83
N GLY A 350 2.47 -15.04 14.45
CA GLY A 350 3.50 -14.03 14.52
C GLY A 350 3.37 -13.15 15.76
N TYR A 351 4.45 -12.45 16.05
CA TYR A 351 4.56 -11.48 17.12
C TYR A 351 5.35 -10.28 16.63
N ALA A 352 4.82 -9.09 16.87
CA ALA A 352 5.49 -7.83 16.61
C ALA A 352 5.55 -6.98 17.87
N TYR A 353 6.70 -6.36 18.09
CA TYR A 353 6.89 -5.32 19.09
C TYR A 353 7.12 -3.99 18.39
N THR A 354 6.22 -3.04 18.58
CA THR A 354 6.32 -1.68 18.05
C THR A 354 6.61 -0.73 19.20
N LYS A 355 7.77 -0.13 19.17
CA LYS A 355 8.22 0.80 20.22
C LYS A 355 7.71 2.23 19.98
N GLN A 356 7.64 2.63 18.72
CA GLN A 356 7.08 3.90 18.29
C GLN A 356 6.16 3.60 17.11
N GLY A 357 4.87 3.43 17.37
CA GLY A 357 3.87 3.20 16.34
C GLY A 357 2.96 4.40 16.22
N ASN A 358 2.72 4.82 14.97
CA ASN A 358 1.80 5.91 14.72
C ASN A 358 0.36 5.43 14.91
N VAL A 359 -0.39 6.16 15.73
CA VAL A 359 -1.82 5.97 15.96
C VAL A 359 -2.56 7.28 15.70
N MET A 360 -3.78 7.18 15.18
CA MET A 360 -4.61 8.34 14.93
C MET A 360 -5.44 8.66 16.16
N VAL A 361 -5.31 9.87 16.65
CA VAL A 361 -6.12 10.38 17.76
C VAL A 361 -7.00 11.52 17.26
N ALA A 362 -8.24 11.55 17.73
CA ALA A 362 -9.12 12.64 17.41
C ALA A 362 -8.79 13.87 18.26
N HIS A 363 -8.79 15.01 17.63
CA HIS A 363 -8.70 16.32 18.26
C HIS A 363 -9.96 17.14 17.91
N THR A 364 -10.46 17.93 18.83
CA THR A 364 -11.56 18.84 18.54
C THR A 364 -11.11 20.28 18.69
N ASP A 365 -11.27 21.05 17.63
CA ASP A 365 -11.20 22.50 17.75
C ASP A 365 -12.49 23.00 18.37
N THR A 366 -12.42 23.37 19.65
CA THR A 366 -13.56 23.92 20.40
C THR A 366 -13.77 25.42 20.18
N ALA A 367 -12.89 26.09 19.43
CA ALA A 367 -12.99 27.53 19.17
C ALA A 367 -14.09 27.88 18.15
N GLN A 368 -14.63 26.91 17.45
CA GLN A 368 -15.70 27.11 16.47
C GLN A 368 -17.08 26.79 17.07
N SER A 369 -18.12 27.44 16.52
CA SER A 369 -19.51 27.25 16.96
C SER A 369 -20.06 25.84 16.73
N LEU A 370 -19.40 25.04 15.90
CA LEU A 370 -19.60 23.61 15.71
C LEU A 370 -18.28 22.92 16.05
N ALA A 371 -18.31 21.92 16.92
CA ALA A 371 -17.13 21.12 17.21
C ALA A 371 -16.65 20.42 15.92
N VAL A 372 -15.38 20.57 15.61
CA VAL A 372 -14.75 20.00 14.41
C VAL A 372 -13.84 18.88 14.85
N GLN A 373 -14.07 17.68 14.34
CA GLN A 373 -13.16 16.56 14.59
C GLN A 373 -12.10 16.47 13.52
N GLU A 374 -10.87 16.49 13.96
CA GLU A 374 -9.68 16.30 13.14
C GLU A 374 -8.88 15.13 13.69
N TYR A 375 -8.00 14.59 12.87
CA TYR A 375 -7.11 13.52 13.29
C TYR A 375 -5.69 14.03 13.38
N HIS A 376 -5.01 13.65 14.46
CA HIS A 376 -3.61 13.93 14.70
C HIS A 376 -2.85 12.61 14.83
N LEU A 377 -1.56 12.65 14.53
CA LEU A 377 -0.66 11.54 14.78
C LEU A 377 -0.19 11.58 16.23
N ALA A 378 -0.36 10.46 16.91
CA ALA A 378 0.26 10.22 18.22
C ALA A 378 1.12 8.96 18.14
N GLN A 379 2.07 8.81 19.04
CA GLN A 379 2.91 7.62 19.13
C GLN A 379 2.47 6.73 20.27
N ALA A 380 2.39 5.43 20.01
CA ALA A 380 2.08 4.41 20.99
C ALA A 380 3.13 3.30 20.98
N GLU A 381 3.38 2.74 22.14
CA GLU A 381 4.15 1.51 22.31
C GLU A 381 3.19 0.35 22.50
N TYR A 382 3.34 -0.72 21.70
CA TYR A 382 2.42 -1.84 21.75
C TYR A 382 3.03 -3.13 21.21
N HIS A 383 2.43 -4.24 21.64
CA HIS A 383 2.71 -5.58 21.18
C HIS A 383 1.53 -6.09 20.35
N THR A 384 1.82 -6.81 19.27
CA THR A 384 0.80 -7.45 18.44
C THR A 384 1.12 -8.92 18.27
N CYS A 385 0.24 -9.78 18.78
CA CYS A 385 0.23 -11.21 18.42
C CYS A 385 -0.75 -11.41 17.25
N LYS A 386 -0.35 -12.21 16.28
CA LYS A 386 -1.12 -12.47 15.07
C LYS A 386 -1.21 -13.96 14.81
N VAL A 387 -2.39 -14.44 14.46
CA VAL A 387 -2.61 -15.80 13.91
C VAL A 387 -3.38 -15.64 12.62
N GLY A 388 -2.96 -16.34 11.59
CA GLY A 388 -3.62 -16.25 10.29
C GLY A 388 -3.56 -17.53 9.49
N ALA A 389 -4.46 -17.59 8.52
CA ALA A 389 -4.47 -18.66 7.54
C ALA A 389 -4.85 -18.10 6.16
N SER A 390 -4.27 -18.69 5.12
CA SER A 390 -4.70 -18.45 3.76
C SER A 390 -4.86 -19.76 2.99
N LEU A 391 -5.83 -19.76 2.08
CA LEU A 391 -6.10 -20.86 1.17
C LEU A 391 -6.13 -20.31 -0.24
N HIS A 392 -5.34 -20.92 -1.11
CA HIS A 392 -5.38 -20.70 -2.53
C HIS A 392 -5.73 -22.00 -3.22
N TYR A 393 -6.83 -21.99 -3.98
CA TYR A 393 -7.29 -23.14 -4.75
C TYR A 393 -7.54 -22.72 -6.19
N HIS A 394 -7.03 -23.50 -7.12
CA HIS A 394 -7.35 -23.35 -8.53
C HIS A 394 -7.81 -24.67 -9.12
N TYR A 395 -8.88 -24.64 -9.86
CA TYR A 395 -9.39 -25.78 -10.59
C TYR A 395 -9.32 -25.52 -12.08
N ARG A 396 -8.32 -26.11 -12.73
CA ARG A 396 -7.98 -25.84 -14.13
C ARG A 396 -7.87 -24.31 -14.35
N ASP A 397 -8.34 -23.83 -15.49
CA ASP A 397 -8.45 -22.40 -15.78
C ASP A 397 -9.89 -21.89 -15.56
N ILE A 398 -10.69 -22.61 -14.75
CA ILE A 398 -12.13 -22.35 -14.59
C ILE A 398 -12.41 -21.58 -13.29
N VAL A 399 -11.83 -22.03 -12.18
CA VAL A 399 -12.11 -21.42 -10.86
C VAL A 399 -10.81 -21.16 -10.13
N GLU A 400 -10.67 -19.94 -9.63
CA GLU A 400 -9.62 -19.56 -8.68
C GLU A 400 -10.29 -19.04 -7.41
N LEU A 401 -9.92 -19.60 -6.26
CA LEU A 401 -10.41 -19.21 -4.95
C LEU A 401 -9.24 -18.78 -4.08
N ASN A 402 -9.32 -17.58 -3.54
CA ASN A 402 -8.37 -17.03 -2.60
C ASN A 402 -9.11 -16.64 -1.32
N LEU A 403 -8.79 -17.32 -0.21
CA LEU A 403 -9.29 -16.99 1.12
C LEU A 403 -8.13 -16.61 2.02
N ARG A 404 -8.31 -15.60 2.85
CA ARG A 404 -7.35 -15.21 3.87
C ARG A 404 -8.09 -14.70 5.09
N GLY A 405 -7.60 -15.06 6.27
CA GLY A 405 -8.11 -14.53 7.53
C GLY A 405 -6.98 -14.34 8.53
N ASN A 406 -7.08 -13.29 9.32
CA ASN A 406 -6.15 -12.99 10.41
C ASN A 406 -6.93 -12.64 11.66
N TYR A 407 -6.33 -12.96 12.79
CA TYR A 407 -6.78 -12.50 14.10
C TYR A 407 -5.60 -11.83 14.82
N TYR A 408 -5.85 -10.69 15.45
CA TYR A 408 -4.84 -9.85 16.09
C TYR A 408 -5.19 -9.61 17.56
N PHE A 409 -4.18 -9.74 18.40
CA PHE A 409 -4.22 -9.32 19.80
C PHE A 409 -3.25 -8.15 19.96
N HIS A 410 -3.81 -6.98 20.24
CA HIS A 410 -3.03 -5.79 20.50
C HIS A 410 -2.97 -5.55 22.00
N LEU A 411 -1.76 -5.41 22.55
CA LEU A 411 -1.49 -5.10 23.94
C LEU A 411 -0.68 -3.80 23.97
N SER A 412 -1.18 -2.79 24.64
CA SER A 412 -0.52 -1.50 24.77
C SER A 412 -0.55 -1.06 26.22
N ASP A 413 0.58 -0.56 26.70
CA ASP A 413 0.73 0.00 28.05
C ASP A 413 0.52 1.52 28.10
N SER A 414 0.38 2.16 26.93
CA SER A 414 0.23 3.62 26.80
C SER A 414 -1.11 4.00 26.18
N LEU A 415 -1.12 4.32 24.90
CA LEU A 415 -2.33 4.63 24.14
C LEU A 415 -2.89 3.35 23.52
N PRO A 416 -4.22 3.17 23.50
CA PRO A 416 -4.83 2.08 22.73
C PRO A 416 -4.42 2.12 21.26
N VAL A 417 -4.39 0.96 20.65
CA VAL A 417 -4.12 0.84 19.21
C VAL A 417 -5.40 1.15 18.45
N TYR A 418 -5.56 2.40 18.04
CA TYR A 418 -6.75 2.88 17.36
C TYR A 418 -6.80 2.45 15.89
N ASP A 419 -8.04 2.40 15.36
CA ASP A 419 -8.40 2.16 13.97
C ASP A 419 -7.90 0.82 13.38
N ARG A 420 -7.45 -0.12 14.23
CA ARG A 420 -7.04 -1.46 13.81
C ARG A 420 -8.07 -2.50 14.25
N PRO A 421 -8.57 -3.33 13.32
CA PRO A 421 -9.50 -4.38 13.68
C PRO A 421 -8.78 -5.52 14.42
N ASN A 422 -9.51 -6.22 15.28
CA ASN A 422 -9.02 -7.41 15.97
C ASN A 422 -9.03 -8.66 15.07
N TRP A 423 -9.72 -8.62 13.92
CA TRP A 423 -9.64 -9.65 12.89
C TRP A 423 -9.99 -9.05 11.52
N ASP A 424 -9.45 -9.64 10.48
CA ASP A 424 -9.82 -9.38 9.09
C ASP A 424 -9.97 -10.68 8.31
N ALA A 425 -10.80 -10.66 7.27
CA ALA A 425 -10.91 -11.75 6.32
C ALA A 425 -11.17 -11.20 4.92
N HIS A 426 -10.59 -11.87 3.94
CA HIS A 426 -10.76 -11.58 2.53
C HIS A 426 -11.09 -12.86 1.79
N ALA A 427 -12.12 -12.82 0.93
CA ALA A 427 -12.55 -13.95 0.13
C ALA A 427 -12.73 -13.49 -1.31
N ARG A 428 -11.93 -14.01 -2.23
CA ARG A 428 -12.04 -13.75 -3.65
C ARG A 428 -12.24 -15.04 -4.42
N VAL A 429 -13.23 -15.03 -5.30
CA VAL A 429 -13.51 -16.10 -6.25
C VAL A 429 -13.50 -15.52 -7.66
N ASP A 430 -12.69 -16.08 -8.54
CA ASP A 430 -12.69 -15.77 -9.95
C ASP A 430 -13.17 -17.00 -10.71
N ILE A 431 -14.10 -16.83 -11.66
CA ILE A 431 -14.73 -17.89 -12.45
C ILE A 431 -14.60 -17.54 -13.92
N HIS A 432 -13.92 -18.41 -14.68
CA HIS A 432 -13.78 -18.31 -16.14
C HIS A 432 -14.61 -19.40 -16.77
N ILE A 433 -15.78 -19.09 -17.32
CA ILE A 433 -16.67 -20.08 -17.95
C ILE A 433 -16.06 -20.56 -19.26
N ASP A 434 -15.55 -19.61 -20.02
CA ASP A 434 -14.87 -19.85 -21.30
C ASP A 434 -13.87 -18.72 -21.59
N SER A 435 -13.35 -18.65 -22.81
CA SER A 435 -12.44 -17.58 -23.24
C SER A 435 -13.09 -16.19 -23.32
N LYS A 436 -14.40 -16.09 -23.18
CA LYS A 436 -15.17 -14.84 -23.31
C LYS A 436 -15.73 -14.33 -22.00
N TRP A 437 -16.27 -15.24 -21.17
CA TRP A 437 -16.97 -14.88 -19.93
C TRP A 437 -16.13 -15.15 -18.71
N SER A 438 -15.94 -14.13 -17.90
CA SER A 438 -15.40 -14.29 -16.55
C SER A 438 -16.17 -13.45 -15.55
N PHE A 439 -16.26 -13.98 -14.31
CA PHE A 439 -16.95 -13.36 -13.20
C PHE A 439 -16.04 -13.40 -11.98
N TYR A 440 -16.22 -12.44 -11.07
CA TYR A 440 -15.57 -12.48 -9.79
C TYR A 440 -16.48 -12.02 -8.67
N SER A 441 -16.18 -12.51 -7.47
CA SER A 441 -16.68 -11.97 -6.22
C SER A 441 -15.50 -11.65 -5.32
N ASP A 442 -15.46 -10.43 -4.79
CA ASP A 442 -14.37 -9.94 -3.95
C ASP A 442 -14.94 -9.33 -2.67
N ASN A 443 -14.71 -10.02 -1.54
CA ASN A 443 -15.41 -9.77 -0.30
C ASN A 443 -14.43 -9.50 0.82
N HIS A 444 -14.64 -8.38 1.52
CA HIS A 444 -13.82 -7.93 2.64
C HIS A 444 -14.63 -7.86 3.91
N PHE A 445 -14.05 -8.39 4.98
CA PHE A 445 -14.62 -8.40 6.31
C PHE A 445 -13.57 -7.90 7.30
N ALA A 446 -13.97 -7.05 8.23
CA ALA A 446 -13.12 -6.68 9.34
C ALA A 446 -13.91 -6.58 10.63
N GLY A 447 -13.28 -6.95 11.72
CA GLY A 447 -13.84 -6.87 13.06
C GLY A 447 -14.08 -5.45 13.53
N SER A 448 -14.62 -5.33 14.72
CA SER A 448 -14.70 -4.05 15.39
C SER A 448 -13.32 -3.49 15.67
N ARG A 449 -13.23 -2.17 15.73
CA ARG A 449 -12.00 -1.43 16.00
C ARG A 449 -12.30 -0.27 16.93
N LEU A 450 -11.32 0.07 17.73
CA LEU A 450 -11.41 1.18 18.66
C LEU A 450 -11.01 2.47 17.91
N ALA A 451 -11.83 3.50 18.03
CA ALA A 451 -11.51 4.84 17.54
C ALA A 451 -11.36 5.80 18.72
N CYS A 452 -10.34 6.64 18.68
CA CYS A 452 -10.25 7.76 19.58
C CYS A 452 -11.26 8.83 19.17
N THR A 453 -12.01 9.34 20.16
CA THR A 453 -12.86 10.52 19.94
C THR A 453 -12.60 11.54 21.04
N THR A 454 -13.00 12.77 20.84
CA THR A 454 -12.87 13.84 21.82
C THR A 454 -13.66 13.61 23.11
N GLN A 455 -14.58 12.64 23.09
CA GLN A 455 -15.40 12.28 24.25
C GLN A 455 -14.95 10.95 24.87
N GLY A 456 -13.81 10.40 24.44
CA GLY A 456 -13.29 9.10 24.86
C GLY A 456 -13.32 8.07 23.74
N ASP A 457 -13.01 6.85 24.09
CA ASP A 457 -12.87 5.75 23.15
C ASP A 457 -14.24 5.25 22.69
N LYS A 458 -14.36 4.99 21.40
CA LYS A 458 -15.57 4.46 20.77
C LYS A 458 -15.29 3.20 19.96
N LEU A 459 -16.08 2.18 20.19
CA LEU A 459 -16.00 0.94 19.39
C LEU A 459 -16.80 1.10 18.10
N LEU A 460 -16.10 1.10 16.95
CA LEU A 460 -16.69 1.08 15.63
C LEU A 460 -17.17 -0.32 15.28
N LYS A 461 -18.31 -0.39 14.56
CA LYS A 461 -18.91 -1.65 14.15
C LYS A 461 -18.05 -2.42 13.15
N PRO A 462 -18.17 -3.77 13.10
CA PRO A 462 -17.53 -4.56 12.07
C PRO A 462 -17.91 -4.10 10.66
N THR A 463 -16.99 -4.24 9.73
CA THR A 463 -17.18 -3.85 8.33
C THR A 463 -17.39 -5.07 7.45
N ILE A 464 -18.32 -4.96 6.50
CA ILE A 464 -18.60 -5.98 5.49
C ILE A 464 -18.76 -5.26 4.16
N THR A 465 -17.85 -5.53 3.22
CA THR A 465 -17.91 -5.00 1.86
C THR A 465 -17.92 -6.16 0.89
N LEU A 466 -18.99 -6.27 0.11
CA LEU A 466 -19.17 -7.34 -0.87
C LEU A 466 -19.26 -6.75 -2.27
N ASN A 467 -18.38 -7.23 -3.15
CA ASN A 467 -18.28 -6.76 -4.52
C ASN A 467 -18.44 -7.91 -5.50
N LEU A 468 -19.09 -7.64 -6.62
CA LEU A 468 -19.29 -8.56 -7.73
C LEU A 468 -18.86 -7.88 -9.03
N GLY A 469 -18.38 -8.66 -9.96
CA GLY A 469 -18.13 -8.16 -11.29
C GLY A 469 -18.13 -9.26 -12.32
N GLY A 470 -18.34 -8.85 -13.57
CA GLY A 470 -18.30 -9.73 -14.71
C GLY A 470 -17.74 -9.01 -15.92
N GLN A 471 -17.10 -9.75 -16.78
CA GLN A 471 -16.59 -9.24 -18.05
C GLN A 471 -16.89 -10.18 -19.19
N TYR A 472 -17.04 -9.59 -20.36
CA TYR A 472 -17.26 -10.28 -21.61
C TYR A 472 -16.26 -9.82 -22.67
N ALA A 473 -15.41 -10.73 -23.14
CA ALA A 473 -14.50 -10.47 -24.24
C ALA A 473 -15.27 -10.53 -25.58
N ILE A 474 -15.62 -9.37 -26.12
CA ILE A 474 -16.30 -9.24 -27.42
C ILE A 474 -15.40 -9.81 -28.49
N ASN A 475 -14.12 -9.46 -28.43
CA ASN A 475 -13.06 -10.01 -29.26
C ASN A 475 -11.71 -9.86 -28.55
N ARG A 476 -10.59 -10.20 -29.16
CA ARG A 476 -9.24 -10.09 -28.58
C ARG A 476 -8.81 -8.66 -28.20
N TRP A 477 -9.49 -7.63 -28.73
CA TRP A 477 -9.15 -6.22 -28.56
C TRP A 477 -10.10 -5.52 -27.60
N LEU A 478 -11.34 -6.00 -27.47
CA LEU A 478 -12.41 -5.29 -26.80
C LEU A 478 -13.10 -6.18 -25.76
N ILE A 479 -13.12 -5.70 -24.54
CA ILE A 479 -13.74 -6.34 -23.38
C ILE A 479 -14.73 -5.35 -22.78
N ALA A 480 -15.98 -5.78 -22.63
CA ALA A 480 -16.97 -5.04 -21.85
C ALA A 480 -17.03 -5.62 -20.43
N TYR A 481 -17.24 -4.79 -19.43
CA TYR A 481 -17.35 -5.25 -18.04
C TYR A 481 -18.36 -4.45 -17.22
N LEU A 482 -18.83 -5.08 -16.16
CA LEU A 482 -19.70 -4.49 -15.16
C LEU A 482 -19.14 -4.83 -13.76
N GLN A 483 -19.09 -3.83 -12.88
CA GLN A 483 -18.70 -3.96 -11.47
C GLN A 483 -19.82 -3.43 -10.60
N LEU A 484 -20.16 -4.16 -9.56
CA LEU A 484 -21.12 -3.78 -8.54
C LEU A 484 -20.42 -3.85 -7.19
N ASN A 485 -20.17 -2.69 -6.61
CA ASN A 485 -19.44 -2.56 -5.35
C ASN A 485 -20.40 -2.30 -4.20
N ASN A 486 -20.08 -2.88 -3.04
CA ASN A 486 -20.88 -2.79 -1.82
C ASN A 486 -22.37 -3.08 -2.09
N TYR A 487 -22.65 -4.23 -2.74
CA TYR A 487 -24.00 -4.53 -3.20
C TYR A 487 -25.03 -4.72 -2.05
N LEU A 488 -24.57 -4.91 -0.80
CA LEU A 488 -25.44 -4.88 0.37
C LEU A 488 -25.79 -3.47 0.82
N ASN A 489 -25.24 -2.44 0.18
CA ASN A 489 -25.40 -1.03 0.55
C ASN A 489 -25.14 -0.74 2.03
N ARG A 490 -24.20 -1.46 2.64
CA ARG A 490 -23.82 -1.26 4.05
C ARG A 490 -22.83 -0.11 4.16
N LYS A 491 -23.23 0.93 4.85
CA LYS A 491 -22.34 2.00 5.27
C LYS A 491 -21.72 1.68 6.61
N HIS A 492 -20.43 1.87 6.74
CA HIS A 492 -19.69 1.72 7.99
C HIS A 492 -18.71 2.89 8.12
N ASP A 493 -18.31 3.22 9.31
CA ASP A 493 -17.31 4.26 9.53
C ASP A 493 -15.95 3.74 9.08
N ILE A 494 -15.31 4.43 8.13
CA ILE A 494 -13.90 4.22 7.76
C ILE A 494 -13.02 4.74 8.88
N PHE A 495 -13.27 5.97 9.28
CA PHE A 495 -12.83 6.62 10.50
C PHE A 495 -14.07 7.17 11.20
N TYR A 496 -14.01 7.38 12.49
CA TYR A 496 -15.16 7.91 13.21
C TYR A 496 -15.66 9.21 12.57
N GLY A 497 -16.94 9.23 12.17
CA GLY A 497 -17.54 10.35 11.42
C GLY A 497 -17.44 10.27 9.91
N TYR A 498 -16.55 9.46 9.36
CA TYR A 498 -16.34 9.31 7.92
C TYR A 498 -16.86 7.96 7.43
N GLN A 499 -18.06 7.97 6.89
CA GLN A 499 -18.72 6.76 6.44
C GLN A 499 -18.25 6.32 5.07
N SER A 500 -18.18 5.00 4.87
CA SER A 500 -17.92 4.40 3.56
C SER A 500 -19.04 4.70 2.57
N GLN A 501 -18.68 4.61 1.29
CA GLN A 501 -19.64 4.72 0.20
C GLN A 501 -20.67 3.58 0.27
N GLY A 502 -21.91 3.90 -0.11
CA GLY A 502 -22.95 2.92 -0.30
C GLY A 502 -22.75 2.10 -1.58
N ILE A 503 -23.83 1.46 -2.03
CA ILE A 503 -23.82 0.73 -3.29
C ILE A 503 -23.46 1.66 -4.46
N HIS A 504 -22.56 1.19 -5.30
CA HIS A 504 -22.21 1.87 -6.55
C HIS A 504 -21.83 0.84 -7.62
N PHE A 505 -21.99 1.21 -8.88
CA PHE A 505 -21.64 0.35 -10.00
C PHE A 505 -20.86 1.12 -11.06
N LEU A 506 -20.08 0.38 -11.83
CA LEU A 506 -19.33 0.83 -13.00
C LEU A 506 -19.60 -0.10 -14.17
N ALA A 507 -19.91 0.46 -15.32
CA ALA A 507 -19.94 -0.24 -16.59
C ALA A 507 -18.86 0.34 -17.51
N GLY A 508 -18.04 -0.49 -18.08
CA GLY A 508 -16.88 -0.04 -18.82
C GLY A 508 -16.50 -0.90 -20.01
N ILE A 509 -15.58 -0.36 -20.78
CA ILE A 509 -14.99 -0.99 -21.96
C ILE A 509 -13.49 -0.87 -21.86
N LYS A 510 -12.81 -1.99 -22.03
CA LYS A 510 -11.37 -2.10 -22.12
C LYS A 510 -10.97 -2.41 -23.55
N TRP A 511 -10.22 -1.50 -24.15
CA TRP A 511 -9.71 -1.64 -25.51
C TRP A 511 -8.20 -1.85 -25.47
N LYS A 512 -7.74 -2.92 -26.11
CA LYS A 512 -6.33 -3.27 -26.28
C LYS A 512 -5.93 -3.03 -27.72
N PHE A 513 -4.81 -2.38 -28.00
CA PHE A 513 -4.39 -2.00 -29.37
C PHE A 513 -2.86 -2.04 -29.53
#